data_f4dbcadd4de977370517f30c87923871
#
_entry.id   f4dbcadd4de977370517f30c87923871
#
_cell.length_a   1.000
_cell.length_b   1.000
_cell.length_c   1.000
_cell.angle_alpha   90.00
_cell.angle_beta   90.00
_cell.angle_gamma   90.00
#
_symmetry.space_group_name_H-M   'P 1'
#
loop_
_entity.id
_entity.type
_entity.pdbx_description
1 polymer ?
#
loop_
_entity_poly.entity_id
_entity_poly.type
_entity_poly.pdbx_seq_one_letter_code
_entity_poly.pdbx_strand_id
1 'polypeptide(L)'
;MGSVIGIISIIVVVNLLLVPLVLLALDVMFYVQEKEAPIFELIAFFTGSIYMILVLAAWELPDYRTPLNKYGMANVHEPFSKEHFIAIVLFALWGFFSYYILKFRRKSLPPLAEVLLLGGVYVGCGLSLVWIFQLLMGASPEGMGIGESDSFLSLCLCVVPVVFLIHAIHLMVRLVKEKAGKQAGINYDNPVIQRINLWFLKGANLFLGAVIGLLPVLGILVIILCLFGQQPDGIILAFTKTSDWILSAETAPPPVEYDTHYLCTVSLRGHAGLVRPLRYGIRRGEKIVVNRQLCVANAFEQLLMEKSPRFHKMVRSFYDTYGYPISRHINSPW
;
A
#
# COMPACT_ATOMS: atom_id res chain seq x y z
N MET A 1 -7.29 35.53 9.22
CA MET A 1 -8.18 34.42 8.83
C MET A 1 -7.41 33.19 8.34
N GLY A 2 -6.39 33.31 7.50
CA GLY A 2 -5.62 32.17 6.99
C GLY A 2 -4.89 31.33 8.05
N SER A 3 -4.34 31.95 9.09
CA SER A 3 -3.62 31.24 10.16
C SER A 3 -4.54 30.39 11.05
N VAL A 4 -5.76 30.81 11.29
CA VAL A 4 -6.75 30.07 12.11
C VAL A 4 -7.26 28.84 11.34
N ILE A 5 -7.55 28.99 10.04
CA ILE A 5 -7.94 27.88 9.17
C ILE A 5 -6.81 26.85 9.07
N GLY A 6 -5.55 27.31 8.96
CA GLY A 6 -4.37 26.44 8.94
C GLY A 6 -4.21 25.63 10.25
N ILE A 7 -4.41 26.27 11.41
CA ILE A 7 -4.35 25.59 12.72
C ILE A 7 -5.48 24.56 12.86
N ILE A 8 -6.70 24.92 12.46
CA ILE A 8 -7.85 23.98 12.50
C ILE A 8 -7.58 22.78 11.58
N SER A 9 -7.07 23.02 10.36
CA SER A 9 -6.72 21.94 9.43
C SER A 9 -5.66 21.00 10.01
N ILE A 10 -4.62 21.54 10.65
CA ILE A 10 -3.59 20.73 11.31
C ILE A 10 -4.18 19.91 12.45
N ILE A 11 -5.02 20.51 13.31
CA ILE A 11 -5.67 19.81 14.41
C ILE A 11 -6.57 18.67 13.88
N VAL A 12 -7.32 18.91 12.82
CA VAL A 12 -8.18 17.89 12.20
C VAL A 12 -7.34 16.74 11.64
N VAL A 13 -6.27 17.04 10.90
CA VAL A 13 -5.38 16.03 10.32
C VAL A 13 -4.69 15.21 11.42
N VAL A 14 -4.14 15.86 12.46
CA VAL A 14 -3.50 15.19 13.58
C VAL A 14 -4.47 14.26 14.32
N ASN A 15 -5.72 14.73 14.59
CA ASN A 15 -6.72 13.87 15.22
C ASN A 15 -7.13 12.71 14.30
N LEU A 16 -7.31 12.95 13.01
CA LEU A 16 -7.65 11.91 12.04
C LEU A 16 -6.56 10.83 11.93
N LEU A 17 -5.30 11.21 12.12
CA LEU A 17 -4.15 10.29 12.11
C LEU A 17 -3.97 9.56 13.45
N LEU A 18 -4.11 10.23 14.59
CA LEU A 18 -3.77 9.67 15.90
C LEU A 18 -4.92 8.89 16.54
N VAL A 19 -6.18 9.31 16.37
CA VAL A 19 -7.31 8.67 17.04
C VAL A 19 -7.45 7.18 16.68
N PRO A 20 -7.38 6.75 15.41
CA PRO A 20 -7.45 5.33 15.09
C PRO A 20 -6.30 4.50 15.66
N LEU A 21 -5.09 5.06 15.69
CA LEU A 21 -3.91 4.39 16.28
C LEU A 21 -4.06 4.25 17.79
N VAL A 22 -4.58 5.28 18.46
CA VAL A 22 -4.87 5.23 19.91
C VAL A 22 -5.96 4.21 20.23
N LEU A 23 -7.03 4.17 19.43
CA LEU A 23 -8.10 3.17 19.60
C LEU A 23 -7.58 1.75 19.46
N LEU A 24 -6.75 1.48 18.45
CA LEU A 24 -6.12 0.18 18.24
C LEU A 24 -5.15 -0.18 19.38
N ALA A 25 -4.37 0.78 19.87
CA ALA A 25 -3.47 0.57 21.01
C ALA A 25 -4.25 0.27 22.31
N LEU A 26 -5.36 0.98 22.56
CA LEU A 26 -6.26 0.71 23.68
C LEU A 26 -6.93 -0.65 23.56
N ASP A 27 -7.29 -1.07 22.36
CA ASP A 27 -7.86 -2.38 22.09
C ASP A 27 -6.86 -3.50 22.46
N VAL A 28 -5.60 -3.39 22.03
CA VAL A 28 -4.54 -4.31 22.43
C VAL A 28 -4.32 -4.27 23.94
N MET A 29 -4.39 -3.11 24.57
CA MET A 29 -4.23 -2.98 26.03
C MET A 29 -5.39 -3.68 26.78
N PHE A 30 -6.64 -3.50 26.36
CA PHE A 30 -7.78 -4.21 26.94
C PHE A 30 -7.65 -5.72 26.77
N TYR A 31 -7.18 -6.14 25.62
CA TYR A 31 -6.88 -7.51 25.33
C TYR A 31 -5.82 -8.10 26.29
N VAL A 32 -4.69 -7.41 26.50
CA VAL A 32 -3.62 -7.85 27.44
C VAL A 32 -4.14 -7.89 28.88
N GLN A 33 -5.08 -7.02 29.24
CA GLN A 33 -5.74 -7.01 30.56
C GLN A 33 -6.87 -8.04 30.69
N GLU A 34 -7.06 -8.90 29.70
CA GLU A 34 -8.14 -9.91 29.63
C GLU A 34 -9.56 -9.30 29.76
N LYS A 35 -9.72 -8.02 29.44
CA LYS A 35 -11.02 -7.35 29.42
C LYS A 35 -11.71 -7.58 28.09
N GLU A 36 -12.87 -8.25 28.14
CA GLU A 36 -13.69 -8.44 26.94
C GLU A 36 -14.49 -7.14 26.66
N ALA A 37 -14.08 -6.40 25.63
CA ALA A 37 -14.76 -5.21 25.15
C ALA A 37 -15.08 -5.34 23.62
N PRO A 38 -15.96 -6.28 23.22
CA PRO A 38 -16.15 -6.65 21.83
C PRO A 38 -16.67 -5.53 20.93
N ILE A 39 -17.49 -4.63 21.47
CA ILE A 39 -17.99 -3.47 20.71
C ILE A 39 -16.85 -2.46 20.47
N PHE A 40 -16.01 -2.26 21.48
CA PHE A 40 -14.86 -1.38 21.36
C PHE A 40 -13.86 -1.90 20.33
N GLU A 41 -13.53 -3.20 20.39
CA GLU A 41 -12.69 -3.87 19.40
C GLU A 41 -13.23 -3.70 17.97
N LEU A 42 -14.55 -3.92 17.76
CA LEU A 42 -15.18 -3.72 16.46
C LEU A 42 -15.03 -2.27 15.98
N ILE A 43 -15.24 -1.30 16.85
CA ILE A 43 -15.07 0.12 16.53
C ILE A 43 -13.60 0.42 16.19
N ALA A 44 -12.66 -0.09 16.98
CA ALA A 44 -11.22 0.11 16.75
C ALA A 44 -10.78 -0.46 15.40
N PHE A 45 -11.18 -1.68 15.06
CA PHE A 45 -10.89 -2.28 13.75
C PHE A 45 -11.54 -1.53 12.60
N PHE A 46 -12.81 -1.11 12.74
CA PHE A 46 -13.51 -0.37 11.70
C PHE A 46 -12.88 1.00 11.44
N THR A 47 -12.60 1.76 12.49
CA THR A 47 -11.93 3.06 12.38
C THR A 47 -10.50 2.93 11.88
N GLY A 48 -9.76 1.90 12.32
CA GLY A 48 -8.42 1.60 11.82
C GLY A 48 -8.42 1.22 10.35
N SER A 49 -9.40 0.45 9.88
CA SER A 49 -9.54 0.09 8.46
C SER A 49 -9.86 1.29 7.59
N ILE A 50 -10.75 2.19 8.03
CA ILE A 50 -11.03 3.45 7.35
C ILE A 50 -9.75 4.31 7.29
N TYR A 51 -9.04 4.42 8.41
CA TYR A 51 -7.78 5.13 8.45
C TYR A 51 -6.76 4.59 7.45
N MET A 52 -6.59 3.27 7.39
CA MET A 52 -5.69 2.62 6.44
C MET A 52 -6.05 2.95 4.98
N ILE A 53 -7.34 2.95 4.65
CA ILE A 53 -7.82 3.33 3.30
C ILE A 53 -7.52 4.81 3.02
N LEU A 54 -7.73 5.70 3.99
CA LEU A 54 -7.45 7.13 3.84
C LEU A 54 -5.94 7.40 3.67
N VAL A 55 -5.10 6.70 4.42
CA VAL A 55 -3.64 6.81 4.28
C VAL A 55 -3.20 6.33 2.89
N LEU A 56 -3.70 5.19 2.43
CA LEU A 56 -3.41 4.69 1.07
C LEU A 56 -3.88 5.66 -0.02
N ALA A 57 -5.06 6.26 0.15
CA ALA A 57 -5.58 7.23 -0.81
C ALA A 57 -4.80 8.57 -0.81
N ALA A 58 -4.27 8.96 0.35
CA ALA A 58 -3.45 10.17 0.50
C ALA A 58 -1.98 9.96 0.09
N TRP A 59 -1.52 8.71 0.04
CA TRP A 59 -0.18 8.35 -0.38
C TRP A 59 -0.13 8.29 -1.91
N GLU A 60 0.08 9.44 -2.52
CA GLU A 60 0.08 9.62 -3.98
C GLU A 60 1.35 9.02 -4.62
N LEU A 61 1.44 7.70 -4.63
CA LEU A 61 2.47 6.98 -5.36
C LEU A 61 2.01 6.69 -6.79
N PRO A 62 2.94 6.72 -7.76
CA PRO A 62 2.62 6.40 -9.15
C PRO A 62 2.30 4.91 -9.33
N ASP A 63 1.39 4.63 -10.28
CA ASP A 63 1.10 3.26 -10.74
C ASP A 63 2.36 2.62 -11.33
N TYR A 64 2.52 1.31 -11.17
CA TYR A 64 3.66 0.55 -11.67
C TYR A 64 3.89 0.66 -13.20
N ARG A 65 2.87 1.04 -13.95
CA ARG A 65 2.94 1.30 -15.42
C ARG A 65 3.51 2.66 -15.75
N THR A 66 3.58 3.56 -14.77
CA THR A 66 4.07 4.92 -14.97
C THR A 66 5.56 4.95 -14.70
N PRO A 67 6.41 5.37 -15.66
CA PRO A 67 7.83 5.49 -15.40
C PRO A 67 8.09 6.53 -14.32
N LEU A 68 8.97 6.21 -13.37
CA LEU A 68 9.37 7.13 -12.31
C LEU A 68 10.15 8.31 -12.89
N ASN A 69 9.93 9.48 -12.32
CA ASN A 69 10.73 10.64 -12.68
C ASN A 69 12.04 10.63 -11.89
N LYS A 70 13.18 10.56 -12.57
CA LYS A 70 14.51 10.60 -11.95
C LYS A 70 14.73 11.81 -11.02
N TYR A 71 13.96 12.86 -11.20
CA TYR A 71 14.04 14.11 -10.41
C TYR A 71 12.72 14.42 -9.68
N GLY A 72 11.76 13.49 -9.69
CA GLY A 72 10.48 13.63 -9.02
C GLY A 72 10.54 13.34 -7.52
N MET A 73 9.45 13.62 -6.82
CA MET A 73 9.33 13.36 -5.39
C MET A 73 9.09 11.88 -5.08
N ALA A 74 8.56 11.10 -6.03
CA ALA A 74 8.27 9.67 -5.85
C ALA A 74 9.44 8.83 -6.39
N ASN A 75 10.08 8.08 -5.49
CA ASN A 75 11.19 7.20 -5.81
C ASN A 75 10.77 5.75 -6.03
N VAL A 76 9.53 5.41 -5.67
CA VAL A 76 8.96 4.07 -5.75
C VAL A 76 7.52 4.11 -6.26
N HIS A 77 7.05 3.01 -6.83
CA HIS A 77 5.66 2.83 -7.23
C HIS A 77 4.78 2.45 -6.03
N GLU A 78 3.47 2.44 -6.23
CA GLU A 78 2.51 2.00 -5.22
C GLU A 78 2.79 0.55 -4.80
N PRO A 79 2.65 0.23 -3.49
CA PRO A 79 2.94 -1.11 -2.97
C PRO A 79 1.92 -2.17 -3.39
N PHE A 80 0.72 -1.75 -3.77
CA PHE A 80 -0.38 -2.64 -4.13
C PHE A 80 -1.01 -2.18 -5.45
N SER A 81 -1.24 -3.11 -6.37
CA SER A 81 -1.88 -2.78 -7.64
C SER A 81 -3.33 -2.34 -7.42
N LYS A 82 -3.65 -1.09 -7.79
CA LYS A 82 -5.01 -0.53 -7.70
C LYS A 82 -6.03 -1.34 -8.47
N GLU A 83 -5.62 -1.91 -9.61
CA GLU A 83 -6.47 -2.73 -10.47
C GLU A 83 -7.01 -3.98 -9.74
N HIS A 84 -6.19 -4.56 -8.86
CA HIS A 84 -6.53 -5.79 -8.13
C HIS A 84 -6.80 -5.56 -6.64
N PHE A 85 -6.86 -4.31 -6.19
CA PHE A 85 -7.03 -3.99 -4.77
C PHE A 85 -8.34 -4.54 -4.18
N ILE A 86 -9.37 -4.70 -5.01
CA ILE A 86 -10.64 -5.31 -4.59
C ILE A 86 -10.45 -6.75 -4.09
N ALA A 87 -9.46 -7.48 -4.62
CA ALA A 87 -9.14 -8.82 -4.15
C ALA A 87 -8.62 -8.80 -2.71
N ILE A 88 -7.76 -7.84 -2.37
CA ILE A 88 -7.27 -7.64 -0.99
C ILE A 88 -8.44 -7.38 -0.06
N VAL A 89 -9.35 -6.48 -0.44
CA VAL A 89 -10.54 -6.13 0.37
C VAL A 89 -11.42 -7.35 0.62
N LEU A 90 -11.71 -8.16 -0.40
CA LEU A 90 -12.54 -9.36 -0.26
C LEU A 90 -11.91 -10.40 0.67
N PHE A 91 -10.61 -10.64 0.53
CA PHE A 91 -9.89 -11.57 1.40
C PHE A 91 -9.79 -11.06 2.84
N ALA A 92 -9.56 -9.76 3.02
CA ALA A 92 -9.55 -9.13 4.34
C ALA A 92 -10.91 -9.23 5.04
N LEU A 93 -11.99 -8.91 4.32
CA LEU A 93 -13.36 -9.04 4.84
C LEU A 93 -13.69 -10.47 5.21
N TRP A 94 -13.29 -11.44 4.39
CA TRP A 94 -13.52 -12.86 4.72
C TRP A 94 -12.80 -13.28 6.00
N GLY A 95 -11.53 -12.89 6.17
CA GLY A 95 -10.76 -13.14 7.38
C GLY A 95 -11.40 -12.49 8.61
N PHE A 96 -11.80 -11.23 8.48
CA PHE A 96 -12.45 -10.44 9.52
C PHE A 96 -13.80 -11.06 9.96
N PHE A 97 -14.69 -11.35 9.03
CA PHE A 97 -15.98 -11.99 9.35
C PHE A 97 -15.80 -13.38 9.95
N SER A 98 -14.86 -14.17 9.43
CA SER A 98 -14.54 -15.49 9.98
C SER A 98 -14.09 -15.40 11.44
N TYR A 99 -13.22 -14.45 11.75
CA TYR A 99 -12.75 -14.17 13.11
C TYR A 99 -13.92 -13.81 14.04
N TYR A 100 -14.77 -12.85 13.65
CA TYR A 100 -15.88 -12.41 14.49
C TYR A 100 -16.97 -13.49 14.67
N ILE A 101 -17.31 -14.25 13.64
CA ILE A 101 -18.25 -15.36 13.75
C ILE A 101 -17.70 -16.41 14.71
N LEU A 102 -16.42 -16.79 14.60
CA LEU A 102 -15.80 -17.73 15.55
C LEU A 102 -15.76 -17.16 16.97
N LYS A 103 -15.49 -15.89 17.15
CA LYS A 103 -15.46 -15.26 18.47
C LYS A 103 -16.82 -15.27 19.15
N PHE A 104 -17.90 -14.89 18.43
CA PHE A 104 -19.21 -14.68 19.03
C PHE A 104 -20.16 -15.88 18.94
N ARG A 105 -20.10 -16.64 17.85
CA ARG A 105 -21.06 -17.70 17.54
C ARG A 105 -20.54 -19.13 17.70
N ARG A 106 -19.28 -19.28 18.10
CA ARG A 106 -18.57 -20.56 18.16
C ARG A 106 -19.37 -21.70 18.83
N LYS A 107 -20.04 -21.41 19.95
CA LYS A 107 -20.77 -22.43 20.72
C LYS A 107 -21.96 -23.03 19.98
N SER A 108 -22.48 -22.35 18.96
CA SER A 108 -23.63 -22.76 18.16
C SER A 108 -23.25 -23.30 16.77
N LEU A 109 -21.96 -23.33 16.44
CA LEU A 109 -21.49 -23.73 15.11
C LEU A 109 -21.31 -25.27 15.04
N PRO A 110 -21.69 -25.89 13.92
CA PRO A 110 -21.32 -27.28 13.64
C PRO A 110 -19.79 -27.37 13.39
N PRO A 111 -19.17 -28.53 13.65
CA PRO A 111 -17.71 -28.69 13.58
C PRO A 111 -17.13 -28.33 12.22
N LEU A 112 -17.82 -28.63 11.14
CA LEU A 112 -17.37 -28.29 9.78
C LEU A 112 -17.33 -26.78 9.54
N ALA A 113 -18.36 -26.06 10.00
CA ALA A 113 -18.38 -24.59 9.90
C ALA A 113 -17.25 -23.95 10.74
N GLU A 114 -16.99 -24.50 11.93
CA GLU A 114 -15.87 -24.04 12.78
C GLU A 114 -14.52 -24.18 12.05
N VAL A 115 -14.30 -25.30 11.37
CA VAL A 115 -13.10 -25.58 10.57
C VAL A 115 -12.98 -24.64 9.39
N LEU A 116 -14.05 -24.43 8.62
CA LEU A 116 -14.04 -23.52 7.47
C LEU A 116 -13.81 -22.08 7.88
N LEU A 117 -14.42 -21.64 8.98
CA LEU A 117 -14.19 -20.29 9.51
C LEU A 117 -12.76 -20.14 10.05
N LEU A 118 -12.20 -21.18 10.66
CA LEU A 118 -10.80 -21.14 11.07
C LEU A 118 -9.86 -21.07 9.85
N GLY A 119 -10.19 -21.76 8.76
CA GLY A 119 -9.55 -21.56 7.45
C GLY A 119 -9.64 -20.11 6.95
N GLY A 120 -10.80 -19.47 7.15
CA GLY A 120 -10.97 -18.04 6.87
C GLY A 120 -10.06 -17.13 7.71
N VAL A 121 -9.89 -17.44 9.00
CA VAL A 121 -8.92 -16.72 9.87
C VAL A 121 -7.49 -16.92 9.35
N TYR A 122 -7.13 -18.11 8.87
CA TYR A 122 -5.82 -18.35 8.27
C TYR A 122 -5.60 -17.53 7.00
N VAL A 123 -6.64 -17.37 6.16
CA VAL A 123 -6.58 -16.47 5.01
C VAL A 123 -6.28 -15.04 5.46
N GLY A 124 -6.98 -14.54 6.49
CA GLY A 124 -6.73 -13.21 7.05
C GLY A 124 -5.32 -13.06 7.64
N CYS A 125 -4.83 -14.08 8.34
CA CYS A 125 -3.45 -14.10 8.86
C CYS A 125 -2.42 -14.09 7.73
N GLY A 126 -2.60 -14.94 6.73
CA GLY A 126 -1.72 -15.01 5.54
C GLY A 126 -1.67 -13.68 4.81
N LEU A 127 -2.83 -13.06 4.56
CA LEU A 127 -2.93 -11.74 3.95
C LEU A 127 -2.21 -10.68 4.78
N SER A 128 -2.41 -10.68 6.11
CA SER A 128 -1.75 -9.73 7.02
C SER A 128 -0.23 -9.87 6.99
N LEU A 129 0.28 -11.09 6.98
CA LEU A 129 1.72 -11.36 6.88
C LEU A 129 2.31 -10.89 5.55
N VAL A 130 1.64 -11.20 4.42
CA VAL A 130 2.08 -10.76 3.10
C VAL A 130 2.05 -9.24 3.00
N TRP A 131 0.99 -8.60 3.52
CA TRP A 131 0.86 -7.14 3.57
C TRP A 131 2.00 -6.48 4.35
N ILE A 132 2.26 -6.96 5.57
CA ILE A 132 3.36 -6.44 6.41
C ILE A 132 4.71 -6.65 5.73
N PHE A 133 4.93 -7.86 5.18
CA PHE A 133 6.17 -8.18 4.48
C PHE A 133 6.40 -7.27 3.27
N GLN A 134 5.38 -7.07 2.43
CA GLN A 134 5.43 -6.18 1.29
C GLN A 134 5.83 -4.75 1.71
N LEU A 135 5.20 -4.19 2.74
CA LEU A 135 5.44 -2.82 3.17
C LEU A 135 6.78 -2.62 3.88
N LEU A 136 7.22 -3.58 4.70
CA LEU A 136 8.44 -3.42 5.49
C LEU A 136 9.70 -3.81 4.71
N MET A 137 9.60 -4.78 3.79
CA MET A 137 10.73 -5.29 3.03
C MET A 137 10.84 -4.68 1.63
N GLY A 138 9.82 -3.96 1.18
CA GLY A 138 9.81 -3.27 -0.10
C GLY A 138 10.73 -2.06 -0.09
N ALA A 139 12.03 -2.31 -0.09
CA ALA A 139 13.04 -1.28 -0.29
C ALA A 139 13.66 -1.45 -1.67
N SER A 140 13.97 -0.34 -2.33
CA SER A 140 14.69 -0.35 -3.59
C SER A 140 16.07 -1.02 -3.42
N PRO A 141 16.48 -1.89 -4.35
CA PRO A 141 17.77 -2.58 -4.29
C PRO A 141 19.01 -1.69 -4.29
N GLU A 142 18.89 -0.42 -4.63
CA GLU A 142 19.99 0.51 -4.81
C GLU A 142 20.02 1.67 -3.77
N GLY A 143 19.48 1.47 -2.58
CA GLY A 143 19.50 2.52 -1.54
C GLY A 143 18.58 3.71 -1.81
N MET A 144 17.73 3.64 -2.83
CA MET A 144 16.54 4.49 -2.98
C MET A 144 15.44 3.94 -2.08
N GLY A 145 15.74 3.75 -0.80
CA GLY A 145 14.78 3.29 0.19
C GLY A 145 13.58 4.23 0.27
N ILE A 146 12.49 3.70 0.76
CA ILE A 146 11.37 4.49 1.27
C ILE A 146 11.96 5.62 2.09
N GLY A 147 11.69 6.88 1.72
CA GLY A 147 12.14 8.04 2.49
C GLY A 147 11.67 7.96 3.94
N GLU A 148 12.26 8.71 4.87
CA GLU A 148 11.86 8.66 6.28
C GLU A 148 10.34 8.85 6.49
N SER A 149 9.71 9.73 5.69
CA SER A 149 8.26 9.94 5.68
C SER A 149 7.49 8.70 5.20
N ASP A 150 7.98 8.01 4.19
CA ASP A 150 7.33 6.83 3.61
C ASP A 150 7.46 5.61 4.54
N SER A 151 8.57 5.51 5.28
CA SER A 151 8.75 4.51 6.33
C SER A 151 7.73 4.65 7.45
N PHE A 152 7.41 5.89 7.86
CA PHE A 152 6.38 6.14 8.86
C PHE A 152 4.98 5.76 8.34
N LEU A 153 4.66 6.12 7.10
CA LEU A 153 3.37 5.73 6.48
C LEU A 153 3.24 4.21 6.36
N SER A 154 4.29 3.53 5.95
CA SER A 154 4.32 2.06 5.88
C SER A 154 4.07 1.42 7.24
N LEU A 155 4.66 1.94 8.32
CA LEU A 155 4.39 1.48 9.68
C LEU A 155 2.92 1.70 10.08
N CYS A 156 2.36 2.86 9.77
CA CYS A 156 0.94 3.16 10.03
C CYS A 156 0.02 2.16 9.31
N LEU A 157 0.34 1.80 8.08
CA LEU A 157 -0.43 0.81 7.30
C LEU A 157 -0.28 -0.64 7.82
N CYS A 158 0.75 -0.94 8.62
CA CYS A 158 0.94 -2.24 9.23
C CYS A 158 0.15 -2.43 10.54
N VAL A 159 -0.35 -1.35 11.17
CA VAL A 159 -0.96 -1.43 12.50
C VAL A 159 -2.19 -2.34 12.53
N VAL A 160 -3.13 -2.18 11.60
CA VAL A 160 -4.36 -3.00 11.54
C VAL A 160 -4.04 -4.48 11.29
N PRO A 161 -3.20 -4.86 10.31
CA PRO A 161 -2.79 -6.25 10.13
C PRO A 161 -2.10 -6.86 11.36
N VAL A 162 -1.24 -6.10 12.05
CA VAL A 162 -0.58 -6.57 13.27
C VAL A 162 -1.59 -6.82 14.38
N VAL A 163 -2.51 -5.90 14.60
CA VAL A 163 -3.58 -6.05 15.61
C VAL A 163 -4.46 -7.26 15.29
N PHE A 164 -4.82 -7.44 14.00
CA PHE A 164 -5.57 -8.64 13.58
C PHE A 164 -4.81 -9.93 13.90
N LEU A 165 -3.49 -9.99 13.62
CA LEU A 165 -2.67 -11.17 13.96
C LEU A 165 -2.66 -11.47 15.46
N ILE A 166 -2.54 -10.45 16.31
CA ILE A 166 -2.56 -10.61 17.77
C ILE A 166 -3.88 -11.24 18.20
N HIS A 167 -5.00 -10.69 17.74
CA HIS A 167 -6.32 -11.20 18.08
C HIS A 167 -6.60 -12.60 17.51
N ALA A 168 -6.15 -12.87 16.28
CA ALA A 168 -6.29 -14.19 15.66
C ALA A 168 -5.49 -15.27 16.42
N ILE A 169 -4.25 -14.98 16.81
CA ILE A 169 -3.42 -15.90 17.60
C ILE A 169 -4.10 -16.19 18.93
N HIS A 170 -4.61 -15.16 19.61
CA HIS A 170 -5.32 -15.38 20.87
C HIS A 170 -6.56 -16.23 20.70
N LEU A 171 -7.38 -15.94 19.71
CA LEU A 171 -8.54 -16.76 19.39
C LEU A 171 -8.14 -18.23 19.21
N MET A 172 -7.08 -18.48 18.45
CA MET A 172 -6.56 -19.83 18.24
C MET A 172 -6.11 -20.50 19.54
N VAL A 173 -5.35 -19.80 20.39
CA VAL A 173 -4.92 -20.31 21.70
C VAL A 173 -6.12 -20.62 22.60
N ARG A 174 -7.13 -19.74 22.61
CA ARG A 174 -8.38 -19.95 23.35
C ARG A 174 -9.14 -21.17 22.84
N LEU A 175 -9.21 -21.36 21.53
CA LEU A 175 -9.82 -22.55 20.91
C LEU A 175 -9.14 -23.84 21.36
N VAL A 176 -7.80 -23.86 21.40
CA VAL A 176 -7.04 -25.04 21.89
C VAL A 176 -7.38 -25.33 23.32
N LYS A 177 -7.29 -24.34 24.21
CA LYS A 177 -7.57 -24.51 25.65
C LYS A 177 -8.98 -25.01 25.91
N GLU A 178 -9.97 -24.47 25.20
CA GLU A 178 -11.38 -24.89 25.38
C GLU A 178 -11.65 -26.30 24.84
N LYS A 179 -11.03 -26.71 23.73
CA LYS A 179 -11.17 -28.07 23.19
C LYS A 179 -10.47 -29.10 24.10
N ALA A 180 -9.32 -28.74 24.68
CA ALA A 180 -8.62 -29.60 25.64
C ALA A 180 -9.43 -29.85 26.96
N GLY A 181 -10.26 -28.85 27.36
CA GLY A 181 -11.09 -28.96 28.56
C GLY A 181 -12.45 -29.61 28.35
N LYS A 182 -12.92 -29.80 27.12
CA LYS A 182 -14.23 -30.40 26.82
C LYS A 182 -14.09 -31.85 26.37
N GLN A 183 -14.34 -32.79 27.29
CA GLN A 183 -14.71 -34.16 26.91
C GLN A 183 -16.08 -34.14 26.25
N ALA A 184 -16.12 -34.57 24.96
CA ALA A 184 -17.29 -35.00 24.19
C ALA A 184 -18.66 -34.43 24.63
N GLY A 185 -18.94 -33.16 24.35
CA GLY A 185 -20.16 -32.53 24.85
C GLY A 185 -21.37 -32.50 23.88
N ILE A 186 -21.19 -32.78 22.60
CA ILE A 186 -22.27 -32.75 21.59
C ILE A 186 -22.27 -34.08 20.83
N ASN A 187 -23.34 -34.84 20.98
CA ASN A 187 -23.58 -36.03 20.19
C ASN A 187 -24.42 -35.66 18.97
N TYR A 188 -23.91 -36.00 17.80
CA TYR A 188 -24.63 -35.83 16.53
C TYR A 188 -25.29 -37.17 16.12
N ASP A 189 -26.54 -37.14 15.69
CA ASP A 189 -27.26 -38.30 15.23
C ASP A 189 -26.64 -38.95 14.00
N ASN A 190 -25.96 -38.15 13.17
CA ASN A 190 -25.27 -38.67 12.01
C ASN A 190 -23.90 -39.23 12.42
N PRO A 191 -23.61 -40.54 12.17
CA PRO A 191 -22.38 -41.18 12.58
C PRO A 191 -21.14 -40.62 11.92
N VAL A 192 -21.25 -40.06 10.69
CA VAL A 192 -20.10 -39.41 10.00
C VAL A 192 -19.78 -38.10 10.66
N ILE A 193 -20.77 -37.26 10.95
CA ILE A 193 -20.58 -35.97 11.63
C ILE A 193 -20.00 -36.20 13.03
N GLN A 194 -20.50 -37.24 13.73
CA GLN A 194 -20.00 -37.62 15.07
C GLN A 194 -18.52 -38.02 15.03
N ARG A 195 -18.09 -38.83 14.05
CA ARG A 195 -16.68 -39.20 13.87
C ARG A 195 -15.79 -37.97 13.60
N ILE A 196 -16.26 -37.10 12.71
CA ILE A 196 -15.54 -35.83 12.40
C ILE A 196 -15.46 -34.96 13.65
N ASN A 197 -16.54 -34.83 14.42
CA ASN A 197 -16.55 -34.07 15.66
C ASN A 197 -15.52 -34.62 16.67
N LEU A 198 -15.55 -35.96 16.89
CA LEU A 198 -14.58 -36.60 17.78
C LEU A 198 -13.12 -36.44 17.33
N TRP A 199 -12.88 -36.41 16.02
CA TRP A 199 -11.57 -36.17 15.46
C TRP A 199 -11.10 -34.73 15.72
N PHE A 200 -11.98 -33.74 15.60
CA PHE A 200 -11.70 -32.33 15.87
C PHE A 200 -11.62 -31.97 17.36
N LEU A 201 -12.13 -32.80 18.26
CA LEU A 201 -11.94 -32.60 19.71
C LEU A 201 -10.48 -32.66 20.14
N LYS A 202 -9.62 -33.36 19.39
CA LYS A 202 -8.18 -33.25 19.55
C LYS A 202 -7.74 -31.90 18.94
N GLY A 203 -7.36 -30.92 19.76
CA GLY A 203 -7.08 -29.56 19.34
C GLY A 203 -6.12 -29.44 18.14
N ALA A 204 -5.09 -30.31 18.04
CA ALA A 204 -4.20 -30.36 16.90
C ALA A 204 -4.92 -30.70 15.58
N ASN A 205 -5.91 -31.60 15.63
CA ASN A 205 -6.66 -32.01 14.43
C ASN A 205 -7.60 -30.91 13.92
N LEU A 206 -8.08 -30.03 14.79
CA LEU A 206 -8.86 -28.87 14.40
C LEU A 206 -8.04 -27.94 13.47
N PHE A 207 -6.77 -27.67 13.84
CA PHE A 207 -5.88 -26.83 13.04
C PHE A 207 -5.49 -27.50 11.72
N LEU A 208 -5.20 -28.80 11.76
CA LEU A 208 -4.93 -29.57 10.54
C LEU A 208 -6.17 -29.59 9.61
N GLY A 209 -7.35 -29.79 10.18
CA GLY A 209 -8.62 -29.71 9.45
C GLY A 209 -8.83 -28.32 8.82
N ALA A 210 -8.46 -27.25 9.51
CA ALA A 210 -8.54 -25.89 8.97
C ALA A 210 -7.58 -25.65 7.81
N VAL A 211 -6.38 -26.26 7.83
CA VAL A 211 -5.47 -26.23 6.68
C VAL A 211 -6.08 -26.94 5.47
N ILE A 212 -6.68 -28.12 5.67
CA ILE A 212 -7.41 -28.84 4.61
C ILE A 212 -8.62 -28.00 4.14
N GLY A 213 -9.33 -27.37 5.07
CA GLY A 213 -10.46 -26.48 4.82
C GLY A 213 -10.11 -25.19 4.05
N LEU A 214 -8.82 -24.80 3.99
CA LEU A 214 -8.37 -23.68 3.17
C LEU A 214 -8.69 -23.87 1.68
N LEU A 215 -8.58 -25.08 1.15
CA LEU A 215 -8.81 -25.33 -0.28
C LEU A 215 -10.24 -24.95 -0.70
N PRO A 216 -11.33 -25.43 -0.04
CA PRO A 216 -12.66 -24.97 -0.39
C PRO A 216 -12.91 -23.50 -0.09
N VAL A 217 -12.31 -22.94 0.96
CA VAL A 217 -12.42 -21.50 1.28
C VAL A 217 -11.80 -20.67 0.18
N LEU A 218 -10.56 -20.98 -0.25
CA LEU A 218 -9.91 -20.30 -1.36
C LEU A 218 -10.70 -20.46 -2.66
N GLY A 219 -11.25 -21.66 -2.94
CA GLY A 219 -12.11 -21.88 -4.09
C GLY A 219 -13.33 -20.97 -4.10
N ILE A 220 -14.01 -20.82 -2.95
CA ILE A 220 -15.15 -19.90 -2.81
C ILE A 220 -14.73 -18.46 -3.04
N LEU A 221 -13.60 -18.04 -2.46
CA LEU A 221 -13.08 -16.67 -2.64
C LEU A 221 -12.73 -16.38 -4.10
N VAL A 222 -12.12 -17.34 -4.81
CA VAL A 222 -11.83 -17.20 -6.25
C VAL A 222 -13.12 -17.07 -7.06
N ILE A 223 -14.14 -17.87 -6.75
CA ILE A 223 -15.46 -17.76 -7.41
C ILE A 223 -16.05 -16.36 -7.16
N ILE A 224 -15.99 -15.87 -5.92
CA ILE A 224 -16.45 -14.51 -5.58
C ILE A 224 -15.67 -13.47 -6.37
N LEU A 225 -14.34 -13.57 -6.45
CA LEU A 225 -13.51 -12.66 -7.25
C LEU A 225 -13.97 -12.61 -8.71
N CYS A 226 -14.19 -13.78 -9.32
CA CYS A 226 -14.67 -13.87 -10.70
C CYS A 226 -16.06 -13.21 -10.87
N LEU A 227 -16.97 -13.38 -9.90
CA LEU A 227 -18.27 -12.73 -9.92
C LEU A 227 -18.18 -11.19 -9.86
N PHE A 228 -17.14 -10.65 -9.19
CA PHE A 228 -16.85 -9.23 -9.18
C PHE A 228 -15.98 -8.76 -10.36
N GLY A 229 -15.82 -9.60 -11.39
CA GLY A 229 -15.07 -9.26 -12.60
C GLY A 229 -13.55 -9.23 -12.42
N GLN A 230 -13.04 -9.79 -11.31
CA GLN A 230 -11.61 -9.93 -11.06
C GLN A 230 -11.07 -11.22 -11.67
N GLN A 231 -9.77 -11.24 -11.96
CA GLN A 231 -9.09 -12.47 -12.40
C GLN A 231 -8.97 -13.46 -11.23
N PRO A 232 -8.96 -14.78 -11.49
CA PRO A 232 -8.84 -15.80 -10.43
C PRO A 232 -7.59 -15.65 -9.57
N ASP A 233 -6.52 -15.13 -10.13
CA ASP A 233 -5.23 -14.84 -9.51
C ASP A 233 -5.10 -13.38 -9.03
N GLY A 234 -6.19 -12.63 -9.03
CA GLY A 234 -6.23 -11.20 -8.66
C GLY A 234 -5.57 -10.89 -7.32
N ILE A 235 -5.70 -11.79 -6.33
CA ILE A 235 -5.03 -11.61 -5.03
C ILE A 235 -3.49 -11.69 -5.15
N ILE A 236 -2.97 -12.52 -6.03
CA ILE A 236 -1.53 -12.64 -6.30
C ILE A 236 -1.07 -11.40 -7.07
N LEU A 237 -1.81 -11.04 -8.12
CA LEU A 237 -1.52 -9.87 -8.95
C LEU A 237 -1.55 -8.56 -8.18
N ALA A 238 -2.36 -8.46 -7.12
CA ALA A 238 -2.41 -7.30 -6.24
C ALA A 238 -1.05 -6.95 -5.61
N PHE A 239 -0.21 -7.96 -5.36
CA PHE A 239 1.13 -7.80 -4.77
C PHE A 239 2.26 -7.93 -5.79
N THR A 240 2.08 -8.69 -6.87
CA THR A 240 3.17 -9.03 -7.81
C THR A 240 3.27 -8.10 -9.01
N LYS A 241 2.32 -7.21 -9.24
CA LYS A 241 2.35 -6.23 -10.34
C LYS A 241 3.06 -4.92 -10.01
N THR A 242 3.54 -4.74 -8.80
CA THR A 242 4.23 -3.52 -8.36
C THR A 242 5.72 -3.64 -8.61
N SER A 243 6.28 -2.79 -9.48
CA SER A 243 7.62 -2.96 -10.05
C SER A 243 8.76 -2.97 -9.03
N ASP A 244 8.69 -2.13 -8.01
CA ASP A 244 9.81 -1.90 -7.08
C ASP A 244 9.62 -2.61 -5.73
N TRP A 245 8.56 -3.40 -5.60
CA TRP A 245 8.25 -4.05 -4.34
C TRP A 245 8.68 -5.51 -4.34
N ILE A 246 9.08 -6.03 -3.16
CA ILE A 246 9.78 -7.29 -3.00
C ILE A 246 9.06 -8.51 -3.57
N LEU A 247 7.74 -8.50 -3.64
CA LEU A 247 6.95 -9.60 -4.20
C LEU A 247 6.77 -9.48 -5.71
N SER A 248 7.13 -8.34 -6.33
CA SER A 248 7.03 -8.16 -7.76
C SER A 248 8.23 -8.78 -8.46
N ALA A 249 7.95 -9.51 -9.56
CA ALA A 249 8.95 -9.97 -10.50
C ALA A 249 9.07 -9.05 -11.74
N GLU A 250 8.27 -7.98 -11.80
CA GLU A 250 8.29 -7.05 -12.92
C GLU A 250 9.49 -6.11 -12.83
N THR A 251 10.06 -5.78 -13.98
CA THR A 251 11.12 -4.78 -14.06
C THR A 251 10.48 -3.40 -14.04
N ALA A 252 10.97 -2.52 -13.17
CA ALA A 252 10.52 -1.13 -13.12
C ALA A 252 10.67 -0.48 -14.50
N PRO A 253 9.67 0.30 -14.98
CA PRO A 253 9.82 1.04 -16.20
C PRO A 253 10.97 2.04 -16.06
N PRO A 254 11.75 2.28 -17.15
CA PRO A 254 12.88 3.18 -17.08
C PRO A 254 12.43 4.57 -16.62
N PRO A 255 13.19 5.26 -15.77
CA PRO A 255 12.85 6.59 -15.33
C PRO A 255 12.72 7.54 -16.52
N VAL A 256 11.69 8.35 -16.54
CA VAL A 256 11.55 9.41 -17.54
C VAL A 256 12.60 10.46 -17.21
N GLU A 257 13.67 10.46 -18.00
CA GLU A 257 14.58 11.60 -18.02
C GLU A 257 13.83 12.74 -18.71
N TYR A 258 13.28 13.67 -17.93
CA TYR A 258 12.89 14.94 -18.52
C TYR A 258 14.18 15.54 -19.07
N ASP A 259 14.21 15.72 -20.37
CA ASP A 259 15.28 16.45 -21.03
C ASP A 259 15.24 17.90 -20.53
N THR A 260 15.79 18.12 -19.32
CA THR A 260 15.92 19.45 -18.71
C THR A 260 16.80 20.35 -19.56
N HIS A 261 17.33 19.81 -20.66
CA HIS A 261 18.21 20.49 -21.62
C HIS A 261 17.53 20.88 -22.92
N TYR A 262 16.18 20.78 -22.99
CA TYR A 262 15.50 21.16 -24.25
C TYR A 262 15.81 22.61 -24.68
N LEU A 263 16.04 23.51 -23.70
CA LEU A 263 16.55 24.86 -23.98
C LEU A 263 17.93 24.84 -24.65
N CYS A 264 18.83 23.97 -24.17
CA CYS A 264 20.13 23.80 -24.78
C CYS A 264 20.01 23.33 -26.21
N THR A 265 19.14 22.32 -26.42
CA THR A 265 18.90 21.73 -27.73
C THR A 265 18.24 22.73 -28.69
N VAL A 266 17.23 23.47 -28.24
CA VAL A 266 16.56 24.51 -29.04
C VAL A 266 17.49 25.69 -29.33
N SER A 267 18.30 26.14 -28.37
CA SER A 267 19.20 27.24 -28.57
C SER A 267 20.32 26.95 -29.57
N LEU A 268 20.63 25.68 -29.83
CA LEU A 268 21.61 25.21 -30.81
C LEU A 268 21.02 25.07 -32.22
N ARG A 269 19.69 25.01 -32.36
CA ARG A 269 18.96 24.79 -33.61
C ARG A 269 18.52 26.08 -34.29
N GLY A 270 19.19 27.20 -34.11
CA GLY A 270 18.90 28.45 -34.75
C GLY A 270 19.79 28.73 -35.96
N HIS A 271 19.53 29.85 -36.63
CA HIS A 271 20.37 30.35 -37.73
C HIS A 271 21.82 30.48 -37.28
N ALA A 272 22.80 29.98 -38.05
CA ALA A 272 24.18 29.89 -37.70
C ALA A 272 24.82 31.25 -37.26
N GLY A 273 24.32 32.37 -37.78
CA GLY A 273 24.78 33.71 -37.35
C GLY A 273 24.31 34.13 -35.96
N LEU A 274 23.20 33.52 -35.47
CA LEU A 274 22.63 33.81 -34.13
C LEU A 274 23.12 32.83 -33.05
N VAL A 275 23.35 31.59 -33.44
CA VAL A 275 23.70 30.51 -32.53
C VAL A 275 25.20 30.47 -32.18
N ARG A 276 26.05 30.95 -33.06
CA ARG A 276 27.52 31.00 -32.84
C ARG A 276 27.97 32.29 -32.10
N PRO A 277 29.04 32.25 -31.30
CA PRO A 277 29.98 31.15 -31.13
C PRO A 277 29.45 30.08 -30.14
N LEU A 278 29.81 28.82 -30.44
CA LEU A 278 29.54 27.67 -29.58
C LEU A 278 30.73 27.52 -28.61
N ARG A 279 30.41 27.28 -27.33
CA ARG A 279 31.38 26.99 -26.28
C ARG A 279 30.97 25.65 -25.60
N TYR A 280 31.94 25.05 -24.91
CA TYR A 280 31.67 23.88 -24.10
C TYR A 280 31.61 24.29 -22.63
N GLY A 281 30.57 23.82 -21.93
CA GLY A 281 30.40 23.95 -20.49
C GLY A 281 30.26 22.58 -19.86
N ILE A 282 30.33 22.51 -18.54
CA ILE A 282 30.06 21.30 -17.77
C ILE A 282 28.85 21.60 -16.92
N ARG A 283 27.84 20.72 -17.01
CA ARG A 283 26.63 20.76 -16.17
C ARG A 283 26.40 19.39 -15.62
N ARG A 284 26.32 19.26 -14.28
CA ARG A 284 26.14 17.98 -13.58
C ARG A 284 27.17 16.90 -13.99
N GLY A 285 28.38 17.28 -14.30
CA GLY A 285 29.46 16.38 -14.72
C GLY A 285 29.47 16.03 -16.21
N GLU A 286 28.47 16.43 -17.00
CA GLU A 286 28.40 16.18 -18.43
C GLU A 286 28.81 17.43 -19.24
N LYS A 287 29.51 17.20 -20.36
CA LYS A 287 29.93 18.21 -21.29
C LYS A 287 28.76 18.65 -22.16
N ILE A 288 28.36 19.90 -22.06
CA ILE A 288 27.25 20.46 -22.84
C ILE A 288 27.77 21.56 -23.77
N VAL A 289 27.09 21.73 -24.91
CA VAL A 289 27.35 22.85 -25.80
C VAL A 289 26.56 24.06 -25.33
N VAL A 290 27.18 25.21 -25.25
CA VAL A 290 26.60 26.46 -24.71
C VAL A 290 26.78 27.56 -25.73
N ASN A 291 25.77 28.39 -25.92
CA ASN A 291 25.89 29.64 -26.68
C ASN A 291 25.51 30.85 -25.81
N ARG A 292 25.64 32.04 -26.38
CA ARG A 292 25.37 33.29 -25.66
C ARG A 292 23.92 33.37 -25.15
N GLN A 293 22.95 32.94 -25.96
CA GLN A 293 21.53 32.96 -25.62
C GLN A 293 21.25 32.04 -24.40
N LEU A 294 21.82 30.85 -24.38
CA LEU A 294 21.69 29.93 -23.25
C LEU A 294 22.33 30.50 -21.97
N CYS A 295 23.48 31.17 -22.08
CA CYS A 295 24.12 31.83 -20.93
C CYS A 295 23.21 32.93 -20.36
N VAL A 296 22.61 33.76 -21.23
CA VAL A 296 21.68 34.82 -20.80
C VAL A 296 20.43 34.23 -20.17
N ALA A 297 19.84 33.18 -20.75
CA ALA A 297 18.68 32.51 -20.20
C ALA A 297 18.95 31.90 -18.80
N ASN A 298 20.08 31.23 -18.64
CA ASN A 298 20.46 30.63 -17.35
C ASN A 298 20.75 31.73 -16.30
N ALA A 299 21.41 32.81 -16.67
CA ALA A 299 21.67 33.93 -15.76
C ALA A 299 20.37 34.62 -15.31
N PHE A 300 19.41 34.75 -16.22
CA PHE A 300 18.07 35.27 -15.91
C PHE A 300 17.28 34.35 -14.99
N GLU A 301 17.30 33.04 -15.24
CA GLU A 301 16.66 32.05 -14.39
C GLU A 301 17.25 32.08 -12.96
N GLN A 302 18.60 32.17 -12.85
CA GLN A 302 19.26 32.27 -11.56
C GLN A 302 18.87 33.55 -10.82
N LEU A 303 18.82 34.69 -11.53
CA LEU A 303 18.38 35.96 -10.94
C LEU A 303 16.95 35.87 -10.40
N LEU A 304 16.04 35.25 -11.16
CA LEU A 304 14.67 35.07 -10.72
C LEU A 304 14.58 34.17 -9.49
N MET A 305 15.35 33.07 -9.47
CA MET A 305 15.42 32.16 -8.33
C MET A 305 15.89 32.84 -7.06
N GLU A 306 16.93 33.70 -7.17
CA GLU A 306 17.50 34.44 -6.03
C GLU A 306 16.63 35.58 -5.54
N LYS A 307 16.01 36.35 -6.46
CA LYS A 307 15.22 37.54 -6.12
C LYS A 307 13.74 37.28 -5.85
N SER A 308 13.14 36.29 -6.49
CA SER A 308 11.73 36.01 -6.39
C SER A 308 11.42 34.53 -6.61
N PRO A 309 11.65 33.65 -5.61
CA PRO A 309 11.46 32.19 -5.77
C PRO A 309 10.04 31.79 -6.16
N ARG A 310 9.03 32.53 -5.70
CA ARG A 310 7.62 32.26 -6.06
C ARG A 310 7.32 32.54 -7.52
N PHE A 311 7.82 33.68 -8.02
CA PHE A 311 7.68 34.07 -9.42
C PHE A 311 8.47 33.13 -10.32
N HIS A 312 9.67 32.71 -9.91
CA HIS A 312 10.47 31.69 -10.59
C HIS A 312 9.69 30.39 -10.77
N LYS A 313 9.07 29.85 -9.71
CA LYS A 313 8.25 28.64 -9.80
C LYS A 313 7.08 28.78 -10.79
N MET A 314 6.40 29.92 -10.78
CA MET A 314 5.29 30.17 -11.69
C MET A 314 5.79 30.23 -13.16
N VAL A 315 6.84 30.97 -13.44
CA VAL A 315 7.45 31.06 -14.77
C VAL A 315 7.96 29.70 -15.23
N ARG A 316 8.59 28.94 -14.35
CA ARG A 316 9.13 27.61 -14.65
C ARG A 316 7.99 26.64 -14.99
N SER A 317 6.94 26.61 -14.18
CA SER A 317 5.76 25.76 -14.43
C SER A 317 5.08 26.10 -15.78
N PHE A 318 4.90 27.39 -16.06
CA PHE A 318 4.36 27.84 -17.35
C PHE A 318 5.26 27.39 -18.51
N TYR A 319 6.54 27.57 -18.35
CA TYR A 319 7.53 27.23 -19.37
C TYR A 319 7.60 25.73 -19.63
N ASP A 320 7.60 24.90 -18.60
CA ASP A 320 7.61 23.44 -18.73
C ASP A 320 6.30 22.92 -19.34
N THR A 321 5.17 23.56 -19.01
CA THR A 321 3.86 23.18 -19.55
C THR A 321 3.70 23.49 -21.03
N TYR A 322 4.14 24.68 -21.46
CA TYR A 322 3.91 25.16 -22.83
C TYR A 322 5.17 25.15 -23.70
N GLY A 323 6.34 25.41 -23.12
CA GLY A 323 7.59 25.49 -23.86
C GLY A 323 8.10 24.12 -24.31
N TYR A 324 7.99 23.11 -23.45
CA TYR A 324 8.45 21.74 -23.77
C TYR A 324 7.71 21.11 -24.96
N PRO A 325 6.37 21.13 -25.05
CA PRO A 325 5.66 20.65 -26.23
C PRO A 325 6.07 21.40 -27.50
N ILE A 326 6.23 22.73 -27.44
CA ILE A 326 6.64 23.54 -28.58
C ILE A 326 8.06 23.19 -29.01
N SER A 327 8.97 22.96 -28.08
CA SER A 327 10.38 22.63 -28.36
C SER A 327 10.53 21.37 -29.21
N ARG A 328 9.61 20.41 -29.08
CA ARG A 328 9.59 19.16 -29.87
C ARG A 328 9.36 19.39 -31.36
N HIS A 329 8.70 20.50 -31.71
CA HIS A 329 8.39 20.84 -33.12
C HIS A 329 9.52 21.66 -33.78
N ILE A 330 10.51 22.12 -33.00
CA ILE A 330 11.65 22.88 -33.51
C ILE A 330 12.74 21.90 -33.97
N ASN A 331 12.51 21.27 -35.12
CA ASN A 331 13.42 20.24 -35.68
C ASN A 331 14.34 20.69 -36.79
N SER A 332 14.23 21.95 -37.25
CA SER A 332 15.03 22.49 -38.36
C SER A 332 15.72 23.81 -37.99
N PRO A 333 16.84 24.19 -38.67
CA PRO A 333 17.54 25.47 -38.46
C PRO A 333 16.82 26.66 -39.05
N TRP A 334 15.57 26.62 -39.21
CA TRP A 334 14.76 27.71 -39.56
C TRP A 334 13.74 27.87 -39.89
#